data_24dab869c1b86c4591e388584b31f721
#
_entry.id   24dab869c1b86c4591e388584b31f721
#
_cell.length_a   1.000
_cell.length_b   1.000
_cell.length_c   1.000
_cell.angle_alpha   90.00
_cell.angle_beta   90.00
_cell.angle_gamma   90.00
#
_symmetry.space_group_name_H-M   'P 1'
#
loop_
_entity.id
_entity.type
_entity.pdbx_description
1 polymer ?
#
loop_
_entity_poly.entity_id
_entity_poly.type
_entity_poly.pdbx_seq_one_letter_code
_entity_poly.pdbx_strand_id
1 'polypeptide(L)'
;VVEGQYNKLEIEKINEVDAIVVLGGSLRINELKNKYNIEWGDADRFFGGLKLYKEKKSKKIIFTGGKMPYNLTKLSEGDVLKKYAIEYGINADDILVTKDALNTFEESEAVQELLGENKNIILVTSAFHMKRAKKLFEQKGFNVTAYKVDYKTAPIVKINFINLIPSANSLSKTEIAFREILGRFYYNLLFQD
;
A
#
# COMPACT_ATOMS: atom_id res chain seq x y z
N VAL A 1 -12.28 0.67 -14.14
CA VAL A 1 -12.04 -0.70 -14.26
C VAL A 1 -11.27 -1.27 -13.06
N VAL A 2 -9.93 -1.47 -13.03
CA VAL A 2 -9.23 -2.09 -11.88
C VAL A 2 -9.16 -1.15 -10.67
N GLU A 3 -8.93 0.13 -10.90
CA GLU A 3 -8.84 1.17 -9.85
C GLU A 3 -10.21 1.62 -9.32
N GLY A 4 -11.28 1.29 -10.03
CA GLY A 4 -12.61 1.81 -9.76
C GLY A 4 -12.75 3.28 -10.17
N GLN A 5 -13.77 3.96 -9.64
CA GLN A 5 -13.92 5.39 -9.86
C GLN A 5 -12.81 6.17 -9.12
N TYR A 6 -12.31 7.23 -9.76
CA TYR A 6 -11.46 8.20 -9.12
C TYR A 6 -12.28 8.91 -8.03
N ASN A 7 -12.10 8.46 -6.82
CA ASN A 7 -12.73 9.08 -5.66
C ASN A 7 -11.64 9.27 -4.59
N LYS A 8 -11.04 10.45 -4.58
CA LYS A 8 -10.09 10.81 -3.53
C LYS A 8 -10.91 11.17 -2.30
N LEU A 9 -10.79 10.35 -1.27
CA LEU A 9 -11.45 10.63 0.00
C LEU A 9 -10.89 11.95 0.56
N GLU A 10 -11.78 12.88 0.88
CA GLU A 10 -11.41 14.11 1.58
C GLU A 10 -11.02 13.74 3.01
N ILE A 11 -9.81 14.09 3.39
CA ILE A 11 -9.23 13.67 4.68
C ILE A 11 -10.10 14.18 5.84
N GLU A 12 -10.67 15.36 5.71
CA GLU A 12 -11.52 15.99 6.71
C GLU A 12 -12.74 15.13 7.08
N LYS A 13 -13.25 14.35 6.11
CA LYS A 13 -14.41 13.47 6.27
C LYS A 13 -14.07 12.10 6.87
N ILE A 14 -12.77 11.81 7.07
CA ILE A 14 -12.33 10.54 7.66
C ILE A 14 -12.34 10.69 9.18
N ASN A 15 -13.05 9.79 9.87
CA ASN A 15 -13.01 9.70 11.33
C ASN A 15 -11.64 9.22 11.83
N GLU A 16 -11.32 9.51 13.08
CA GLU A 16 -10.17 8.91 13.76
C GLU A 16 -10.31 7.37 13.82
N VAL A 17 -9.18 6.69 13.70
CA VAL A 17 -9.09 5.22 13.68
C VAL A 17 -7.99 4.72 14.61
N ASP A 18 -7.96 3.41 14.87
CA ASP A 18 -6.93 2.78 15.71
C ASP A 18 -5.54 2.87 15.11
N ALA A 19 -5.41 2.70 13.79
CA ALA A 19 -4.13 2.81 13.09
C ALA A 19 -4.27 3.21 11.61
N ILE A 20 -3.23 3.88 11.09
CA ILE A 20 -2.99 4.06 9.65
C ILE A 20 -2.06 2.94 9.22
N VAL A 21 -2.47 2.12 8.27
CA VAL A 21 -1.69 1.00 7.73
C VAL A 21 -1.24 1.34 6.31
N VAL A 22 0.06 1.44 6.11
CA VAL A 22 0.68 1.74 4.80
C VAL A 22 1.31 0.45 4.27
N LEU A 23 0.77 -0.06 3.15
CA LEU A 23 1.28 -1.26 2.53
C LEU A 23 2.60 -1.02 1.79
N GLY A 24 3.47 -2.01 1.83
CA GLY A 24 4.73 -2.04 1.10
C GLY A 24 4.59 -1.96 -0.42
N GLY A 25 5.71 -1.87 -1.12
CA GLY A 25 5.80 -1.73 -2.56
C GLY A 25 6.11 -0.31 -3.05
N SER A 26 6.59 0.55 -2.14
CA SER A 26 7.04 1.92 -2.45
C SER A 26 8.53 1.99 -2.77
N LEU A 27 9.33 1.04 -2.29
CA LEU A 27 10.78 1.05 -2.40
C LEU A 27 11.32 -0.16 -3.18
N ARG A 28 12.44 0.06 -3.84
CA ARG A 28 13.32 -1.00 -4.34
C ARG A 28 14.60 -0.96 -3.52
N ILE A 29 14.88 -2.05 -2.81
CA ILE A 29 16.06 -2.18 -1.97
C ILE A 29 16.94 -3.23 -2.59
N ASN A 30 18.13 -2.83 -3.05
CA ASN A 30 19.14 -3.71 -3.62
C ASN A 30 20.38 -3.70 -2.73
N GLU A 31 20.96 -4.87 -2.47
CA GLU A 31 22.22 -4.99 -1.76
C GLU A 31 23.36 -5.22 -2.76
N LEU A 32 24.34 -4.34 -2.75
CA LEU A 32 25.54 -4.41 -3.57
C LEU A 32 26.77 -4.23 -2.67
N LYS A 33 27.61 -5.26 -2.58
CA LYS A 33 28.87 -5.21 -1.81
C LYS A 33 28.69 -4.67 -0.38
N ASN A 34 27.74 -5.21 0.36
CA ASN A 34 27.38 -4.79 1.73
C ASN A 34 26.89 -3.34 1.86
N LYS A 35 26.44 -2.72 0.79
CA LYS A 35 25.77 -1.42 0.78
C LYS A 35 24.36 -1.57 0.21
N TYR A 36 23.41 -0.89 0.84
CA TYR A 36 22.05 -0.85 0.35
C TYR A 36 21.89 0.32 -0.62
N ASN A 37 21.40 0.02 -1.83
CA ASN A 37 20.87 1.01 -2.75
C ASN A 37 19.35 1.04 -2.59
N ILE A 38 18.80 2.17 -2.18
CA ILE A 38 17.39 2.36 -1.91
C ILE A 38 16.85 3.34 -2.94
N GLU A 39 15.90 2.89 -3.74
CA GLU A 39 15.26 3.70 -4.78
C GLU A 39 13.76 3.78 -4.52
N TRP A 40 13.20 4.99 -4.65
CA TRP A 40 11.77 5.18 -4.62
C TRP A 40 11.14 4.69 -5.93
N GLY A 41 10.17 3.79 -5.82
CA GLY A 41 9.27 3.44 -6.90
C GLY A 41 8.10 4.41 -6.94
N ASP A 42 7.13 4.20 -6.06
CA ASP A 42 5.97 5.07 -5.89
C ASP A 42 5.88 5.54 -4.43
N ALA A 43 6.16 6.81 -4.21
CA ALA A 43 6.17 7.40 -2.88
C ALA A 43 4.77 7.82 -2.37
N ASP A 44 3.74 7.72 -3.18
CA ASP A 44 2.40 8.23 -2.85
C ASP A 44 1.80 7.52 -1.62
N ARG A 45 2.11 6.22 -1.43
CA ARG A 45 1.66 5.48 -0.24
C ARG A 45 2.29 6.04 1.02
N PHE A 46 3.59 6.26 1.02
CA PHE A 46 4.34 6.81 2.14
C PHE A 46 3.81 8.20 2.50
N PHE A 47 3.80 9.14 1.56
CA PHE A 47 3.33 10.50 1.82
C PHE A 47 1.83 10.55 2.16
N GLY A 48 1.02 9.66 1.58
CA GLY A 48 -0.39 9.52 1.94
C GLY A 48 -0.58 9.12 3.40
N GLY A 49 0.22 8.16 3.89
CA GLY A 49 0.24 7.75 5.30
C GLY A 49 0.67 8.87 6.23
N LEU A 50 1.78 9.56 5.91
CA LEU A 50 2.28 10.69 6.70
C LEU A 50 1.27 11.84 6.77
N LYS A 51 0.59 12.13 5.66
CA LYS A 51 -0.44 13.17 5.63
C LYS A 51 -1.59 12.84 6.58
N LEU A 52 -2.11 11.62 6.54
CA LEU A 52 -3.18 11.17 7.44
C LEU A 52 -2.76 11.27 8.92
N TYR A 53 -1.53 10.89 9.25
CA TYR A 53 -1.01 11.00 10.60
C TYR A 53 -0.90 12.49 11.05
N LYS A 54 -0.35 13.36 10.21
CA LYS A 54 -0.25 14.81 10.49
C LYS A 54 -1.62 15.46 10.67
N GLU A 55 -2.64 14.99 9.97
CA GLU A 55 -4.05 15.37 10.12
C GLU A 55 -4.74 14.65 11.29
N LYS A 56 -3.97 14.00 12.17
CA LYS A 56 -4.41 13.35 13.41
C LYS A 56 -5.52 12.32 13.21
N LYS A 57 -5.50 11.59 12.08
CA LYS A 57 -6.49 10.53 11.83
C LYS A 57 -6.21 9.25 12.61
N SER A 58 -5.00 9.11 13.13
CA SER A 58 -4.61 8.12 14.14
C SER A 58 -3.36 8.57 14.88
N LYS A 59 -3.18 8.04 16.08
CA LYS A 59 -1.92 8.15 16.84
C LYS A 59 -0.88 7.09 16.46
N LYS A 60 -1.24 6.13 15.61
CA LYS A 60 -0.35 5.06 15.19
C LYS A 60 -0.29 4.98 13.67
N ILE A 61 0.93 4.86 13.15
CA ILE A 61 1.18 4.54 11.75
C ILE A 61 1.97 3.24 11.66
N ILE A 62 1.53 2.32 10.82
CA ILE A 62 2.13 1.01 10.62
C ILE A 62 2.64 0.93 9.20
N PHE A 63 3.92 0.67 9.03
CA PHE A 63 4.51 0.30 7.75
C PHE A 63 4.63 -1.22 7.69
N THR A 64 4.09 -1.85 6.63
CA THR A 64 4.26 -3.28 6.47
C THR A 64 5.68 -3.63 6.04
N GLY A 65 6.20 -4.73 6.54
CA GLY A 65 7.56 -5.21 6.27
C GLY A 65 7.71 -5.87 4.90
N GLY A 66 7.08 -5.30 3.87
CA GLY A 66 7.07 -5.86 2.52
C GLY A 66 8.47 -6.29 2.07
N LYS A 67 8.59 -7.56 1.64
CA LYS A 67 9.84 -8.14 1.16
C LYS A 67 9.60 -8.79 -0.18
N MET A 68 10.41 -8.44 -1.16
CA MET A 68 10.33 -9.14 -2.45
C MET A 68 10.86 -10.57 -2.30
N PRO A 69 10.20 -11.58 -2.88
CA PRO A 69 10.61 -12.99 -2.75
C PRO A 69 12.07 -13.28 -3.14
N TYR A 70 12.64 -12.43 -3.99
CA TYR A 70 14.02 -12.54 -4.46
C TYR A 70 14.99 -11.60 -3.74
N ASN A 71 14.49 -10.84 -2.78
CA ASN A 71 15.31 -9.87 -2.04
C ASN A 71 15.91 -10.55 -0.80
N LEU A 72 17.17 -10.93 -0.89
CA LEU A 72 17.94 -11.54 0.20
C LEU A 72 18.44 -10.51 1.24
N THR A 73 18.07 -9.24 1.09
CA THR A 73 18.51 -8.20 2.02
C THR A 73 17.93 -8.43 3.42
N LYS A 74 18.73 -8.12 4.44
CA LYS A 74 18.26 -8.14 5.84
C LYS A 74 17.36 -6.94 6.18
N LEU A 75 17.38 -5.90 5.35
CA LEU A 75 16.65 -4.65 5.55
C LEU A 75 15.25 -4.78 4.97
N SER A 76 14.23 -4.62 5.80
CA SER A 76 12.84 -4.58 5.34
C SER A 76 12.46 -3.21 4.79
N GLU A 77 11.47 -3.16 3.89
CA GLU A 77 10.93 -1.90 3.42
C GLU A 77 10.34 -1.07 4.56
N GLY A 78 9.62 -1.73 5.48
CA GLY A 78 9.02 -1.07 6.64
C GLY A 78 10.05 -0.36 7.53
N ASP A 79 11.23 -0.96 7.76
CA ASP A 79 12.31 -0.32 8.53
C ASP A 79 12.85 0.93 7.85
N VAL A 80 13.01 0.88 6.54
CA VAL A 80 13.44 2.05 5.75
C VAL A 80 12.41 3.15 5.81
N LEU A 81 11.12 2.82 5.61
CA LEU A 81 10.04 3.79 5.68
C LEU A 81 9.91 4.39 7.08
N LYS A 82 10.10 3.60 8.15
CA LYS A 82 10.15 4.10 9.53
C LYS A 82 11.25 5.15 9.70
N LYS A 83 12.46 4.87 9.21
CA LYS A 83 13.56 5.83 9.27
C LYS A 83 13.19 7.14 8.58
N TYR A 84 12.70 7.09 7.34
CA TYR A 84 12.26 8.28 6.63
C TYR A 84 11.12 9.00 7.36
N ALA A 85 10.13 8.28 7.90
CA ALA A 85 9.03 8.90 8.62
C ALA A 85 9.50 9.71 9.83
N ILE A 86 10.50 9.22 10.58
CA ILE A 86 11.12 9.96 11.68
C ILE A 86 11.81 11.22 11.14
N GLU A 87 12.56 11.14 10.05
CA GLU A 87 13.21 12.29 9.41
C GLU A 87 12.18 13.34 8.94
N TYR A 88 10.97 12.91 8.56
CA TYR A 88 9.83 13.78 8.21
C TYR A 88 9.01 14.25 9.43
N GLY A 89 9.49 14.00 10.66
CA GLY A 89 8.93 14.54 11.90
C GLY A 89 7.76 13.73 12.48
N ILE A 90 7.64 12.44 12.14
CA ILE A 90 6.73 11.53 12.84
C ILE A 90 7.40 11.02 14.10
N ASN A 91 6.66 10.98 15.22
CA ASN A 91 7.21 10.47 16.48
C ASN A 91 7.54 8.97 16.35
N ALA A 92 8.76 8.61 16.74
CA ALA A 92 9.27 7.24 16.62
C ALA A 92 8.40 6.20 17.38
N ASP A 93 7.81 6.60 18.52
CA ASP A 93 6.98 5.75 19.38
C ASP A 93 5.60 5.48 18.76
N ASP A 94 5.19 6.30 17.80
CA ASP A 94 3.92 6.14 17.09
C ASP A 94 4.07 5.27 15.83
N ILE A 95 5.31 4.91 15.45
CA ILE A 95 5.59 4.14 14.23
C ILE A 95 5.83 2.68 14.59
N LEU A 96 4.98 1.81 14.05
CA LEU A 96 5.16 0.36 14.11
C LEU A 96 5.59 -0.18 12.74
N VAL A 97 6.37 -1.25 12.76
CA VAL A 97 6.74 -2.01 11.57
C VAL A 97 6.32 -3.46 11.78
N THR A 98 5.70 -4.08 10.78
CA THR A 98 5.35 -5.49 10.86
C THR A 98 6.58 -6.37 10.63
N LYS A 99 6.49 -7.65 10.98
CA LYS A 99 7.41 -8.67 10.48
C LYS A 99 7.44 -8.68 8.95
N ASP A 100 8.48 -9.28 8.36
CA ASP A 100 8.60 -9.50 6.93
C ASP A 100 7.37 -10.24 6.38
N ALA A 101 6.86 -9.77 5.23
CA ALA A 101 5.74 -10.35 4.53
C ALA A 101 6.02 -10.38 3.03
N LEU A 102 5.75 -11.50 2.37
CA LEU A 102 6.03 -11.72 0.94
C LEU A 102 4.84 -11.38 0.04
N ASN A 103 3.67 -11.24 0.62
CA ASN A 103 2.42 -10.95 -0.09
C ASN A 103 1.41 -10.26 0.82
N THR A 104 0.34 -9.76 0.22
CA THR A 104 -0.67 -8.96 0.93
C THR A 104 -1.48 -9.74 1.97
N PHE A 105 -1.61 -11.05 1.80
CA PHE A 105 -2.25 -11.89 2.81
C PHE A 105 -1.38 -11.93 4.08
N GLU A 106 -0.09 -12.21 3.93
CA GLU A 106 0.87 -12.19 5.04
C GLU A 106 0.99 -10.80 5.69
N GLU A 107 0.92 -9.71 4.89
CA GLU A 107 0.85 -8.35 5.42
C GLU A 107 -0.37 -8.17 6.33
N SER A 108 -1.54 -8.67 5.93
CA SER A 108 -2.75 -8.56 6.73
C SER A 108 -2.67 -9.36 8.03
N GLU A 109 -2.06 -10.54 8.01
CA GLU A 109 -1.78 -11.35 9.21
C GLU A 109 -0.80 -10.64 10.15
N ALA A 110 0.28 -10.11 9.62
CA ALA A 110 1.28 -9.41 10.40
C ALA A 110 0.73 -8.14 11.08
N VAL A 111 -0.19 -7.43 10.43
CA VAL A 111 -0.90 -6.29 11.04
C VAL A 111 -1.89 -6.79 12.11
N GLN A 112 -2.59 -7.90 11.88
CA GLN A 112 -3.49 -8.50 12.87
C GLN A 112 -2.72 -8.93 14.15
N GLU A 113 -1.53 -9.51 14.00
CA GLU A 113 -0.66 -9.86 15.12
C GLU A 113 -0.26 -8.62 15.96
N LEU A 114 -0.06 -7.45 15.32
CA LEU A 114 0.31 -6.21 16.02
C LEU A 114 -0.86 -5.50 16.69
N LEU A 115 -2.02 -5.48 16.04
CA LEU A 115 -3.17 -4.68 16.49
C LEU A 115 -4.26 -5.49 17.20
N GLY A 116 -4.32 -6.79 16.98
CA GLY A 116 -5.48 -7.63 17.31
C GLY A 116 -6.63 -7.42 16.31
N GLU A 117 -7.73 -8.10 16.54
CA GLU A 117 -8.94 -8.08 15.71
C GLU A 117 -9.86 -6.89 16.03
N ASN A 118 -10.88 -6.70 15.19
CA ASN A 118 -11.96 -5.73 15.36
C ASN A 118 -11.49 -4.29 15.51
N LYS A 119 -10.41 -3.93 14.81
CA LYS A 119 -9.87 -2.56 14.78
C LYS A 119 -10.34 -1.80 13.56
N ASN A 120 -10.52 -0.50 13.74
CA ASN A 120 -10.77 0.44 12.65
C ASN A 120 -9.42 0.90 12.11
N ILE A 121 -9.18 0.71 10.83
CA ILE A 121 -7.93 1.12 10.18
C ILE A 121 -8.19 1.97 8.94
N ILE A 122 -7.27 2.88 8.66
CA ILE A 122 -7.16 3.47 7.33
C ILE A 122 -6.08 2.69 6.57
N LEU A 123 -6.49 2.01 5.51
CA LEU A 123 -5.57 1.26 4.66
C LEU A 123 -5.11 2.14 3.50
N VAL A 124 -3.79 2.38 3.41
CA VAL A 124 -3.15 3.21 2.39
C VAL A 124 -2.41 2.32 1.40
N THR A 125 -2.85 2.32 0.15
CA THR A 125 -2.18 1.61 -0.94
C THR A 125 -2.61 2.19 -2.30
N SER A 126 -1.92 1.75 -3.37
CA SER A 126 -2.25 2.17 -4.74
C SER A 126 -3.68 1.81 -5.12
N ALA A 127 -4.33 2.68 -5.88
CA ALA A 127 -5.74 2.54 -6.25
C ALA A 127 -6.05 1.21 -6.95
N PHE A 128 -5.13 0.75 -7.83
CA PHE A 128 -5.29 -0.52 -8.54
C PHE A 128 -5.27 -1.74 -7.60
N HIS A 129 -4.52 -1.65 -6.50
CA HIS A 129 -4.32 -2.71 -5.51
C HIS A 129 -5.41 -2.73 -4.42
N MET A 130 -6.03 -1.59 -4.14
CA MET A 130 -6.92 -1.37 -2.99
C MET A 130 -8.03 -2.42 -2.86
N LYS A 131 -8.69 -2.81 -3.96
CA LYS A 131 -9.82 -3.74 -3.88
C LYS A 131 -9.41 -5.10 -3.31
N ARG A 132 -8.25 -5.62 -3.71
CA ARG A 132 -7.71 -6.89 -3.21
C ARG A 132 -7.21 -6.76 -1.77
N ALA A 133 -6.45 -5.72 -1.48
CA ALA A 133 -5.94 -5.48 -0.15
C ALA A 133 -7.06 -5.30 0.88
N LYS A 134 -8.05 -4.46 0.58
CA LYS A 134 -9.20 -4.24 1.47
C LYS A 134 -9.91 -5.55 1.82
N LYS A 135 -10.22 -6.40 0.83
CA LYS A 135 -10.88 -7.70 1.07
C LYS A 135 -10.07 -8.56 2.06
N LEU A 136 -8.75 -8.66 1.87
CA LEU A 136 -7.88 -9.47 2.72
C LEU A 136 -7.84 -8.95 4.17
N PHE A 137 -7.78 -7.63 4.35
CA PHE A 137 -7.80 -7.03 5.69
C PHE A 137 -9.18 -7.18 6.36
N GLU A 138 -10.28 -7.05 5.62
CA GLU A 138 -11.63 -7.29 6.16
C GLU A 138 -11.82 -8.74 6.60
N GLN A 139 -11.26 -9.71 5.87
CA GLN A 139 -11.26 -11.13 6.27
C GLN A 139 -10.46 -11.39 7.56
N LYS A 140 -9.51 -10.52 7.90
CA LYS A 140 -8.78 -10.54 9.19
C LYS A 140 -9.50 -9.78 10.31
N GLY A 141 -10.77 -9.42 10.11
CA GLY A 141 -11.59 -8.75 11.13
C GLY A 141 -11.38 -7.24 11.25
N PHE A 142 -10.71 -6.57 10.30
CA PHE A 142 -10.56 -5.14 10.33
C PHE A 142 -11.75 -4.40 9.70
N ASN A 143 -12.14 -3.27 10.31
CA ASN A 143 -13.00 -2.28 9.65
C ASN A 143 -12.13 -1.35 8.80
N VAL A 144 -12.19 -1.47 7.48
CA VAL A 144 -11.23 -0.83 6.58
C VAL A 144 -11.80 0.41 5.90
N THR A 145 -11.25 1.57 6.25
CA THR A 145 -11.39 2.81 5.46
C THR A 145 -10.31 2.85 4.39
N ALA A 146 -10.71 2.79 3.13
CA ALA A 146 -9.79 2.73 2.00
C ALA A 146 -9.27 4.13 1.62
N TYR A 147 -7.99 4.40 1.78
CA TYR A 147 -7.33 5.62 1.30
C TYR A 147 -6.47 5.31 0.09
N LYS A 148 -7.05 5.53 -1.10
CA LYS A 148 -6.42 5.25 -2.39
C LYS A 148 -5.45 6.35 -2.79
N VAL A 149 -4.26 5.94 -3.17
CA VAL A 149 -3.21 6.81 -3.74
C VAL A 149 -2.71 6.22 -5.06
N ASP A 150 -1.75 6.82 -5.71
CA ASP A 150 -1.09 6.27 -6.89
C ASP A 150 -2.10 5.79 -7.94
N TYR A 151 -2.93 6.70 -8.44
CA TYR A 151 -3.82 6.41 -9.57
C TYR A 151 -3.03 6.38 -10.88
N LYS A 152 -3.08 5.27 -11.60
CA LYS A 152 -2.40 5.10 -12.90
C LYS A 152 -3.24 5.62 -14.07
N THR A 153 -4.53 5.88 -13.84
CA THR A 153 -5.45 6.39 -14.86
C THR A 153 -5.98 7.77 -14.49
N ALA A 154 -6.09 8.65 -15.48
CA ALA A 154 -6.72 9.95 -15.28
C ALA A 154 -8.25 9.79 -15.13
N PRO A 155 -8.92 10.66 -14.34
CA PRO A 155 -10.37 10.59 -14.15
C PRO A 155 -11.18 10.86 -15.43
N ILE A 156 -10.61 11.58 -16.38
CA ILE A 156 -11.22 11.91 -17.67
C ILE A 156 -10.24 11.56 -18.79
N VAL A 157 -10.57 10.55 -19.56
CA VAL A 157 -9.82 10.21 -20.79
C VAL A 157 -10.52 10.87 -21.97
N LYS A 158 -9.99 12.00 -22.45
CA LYS A 158 -10.33 12.48 -23.79
C LYS A 158 -9.60 11.60 -24.81
N ILE A 159 -10.35 10.81 -25.54
CA ILE A 159 -9.78 10.01 -26.63
C ILE A 159 -9.31 10.97 -27.71
N ASN A 160 -8.00 10.96 -27.95
CA ASN A 160 -7.39 11.66 -29.06
C ASN A 160 -6.56 10.68 -29.90
N PHE A 161 -6.14 11.08 -31.08
CA PHE A 161 -5.41 10.22 -32.00
C PHE A 161 -4.09 9.68 -31.38
N ILE A 162 -3.46 10.45 -30.48
CA ILE A 162 -2.23 10.05 -29.78
C ILE A 162 -2.47 8.84 -28.87
N ASN A 163 -3.68 8.71 -28.31
CA ASN A 163 -4.02 7.58 -27.45
C ASN A 163 -4.13 6.23 -28.18
N LEU A 164 -4.18 6.25 -29.51
CA LEU A 164 -4.19 5.05 -30.35
C LEU A 164 -2.76 4.54 -30.64
N ILE A 165 -1.74 5.35 -30.38
CA ILE A 165 -0.34 4.95 -30.60
C ILE A 165 0.10 4.03 -29.47
N PRO A 166 0.56 2.79 -29.75
CA PRO A 166 1.09 1.91 -28.73
C PRO A 166 2.26 2.56 -27.99
N SER A 167 2.25 2.47 -26.66
CA SER A 167 3.32 3.00 -25.80
C SER A 167 3.72 2.00 -24.71
N ALA A 168 4.99 2.04 -24.31
CA ALA A 168 5.49 1.22 -23.20
C ALA A 168 4.71 1.48 -21.91
N ASN A 169 4.28 2.71 -21.66
CA ASN A 169 3.47 3.07 -20.51
C ASN A 169 2.07 2.40 -20.55
N SER A 170 1.45 2.31 -21.72
CA SER A 170 0.17 1.62 -21.88
C SER A 170 0.31 0.12 -21.64
N LEU A 171 1.40 -0.48 -22.10
CA LEU A 171 1.71 -1.89 -21.86
C LEU A 171 1.92 -2.17 -20.37
N SER A 172 2.70 -1.33 -19.67
CA SER A 172 2.90 -1.43 -18.22
C SER A 172 1.60 -1.33 -17.43
N LYS A 173 0.71 -0.41 -17.79
CA LYS A 173 -0.62 -0.31 -17.16
C LYS A 173 -1.46 -1.57 -17.40
N THR A 174 -1.37 -2.17 -18.58
CA THR A 174 -2.06 -3.43 -18.89
C THR A 174 -1.51 -4.58 -18.07
N GLU A 175 -0.19 -4.67 -17.92
CA GLU A 175 0.47 -5.66 -17.07
C GLU A 175 -0.01 -5.55 -15.61
N ILE A 176 -0.01 -4.34 -15.04
CA ILE A 176 -0.50 -4.08 -13.67
C ILE A 176 -1.96 -4.54 -13.54
N ALA A 177 -2.83 -4.17 -14.49
CA ALA A 177 -4.23 -4.54 -14.47
C ALA A 177 -4.43 -6.06 -14.54
N PHE A 178 -3.66 -6.74 -15.39
CA PHE A 178 -3.72 -8.20 -15.54
C PHE A 178 -3.25 -8.91 -14.27
N ARG A 179 -2.14 -8.49 -13.68
CA ARG A 179 -1.64 -9.03 -12.40
C ARG A 179 -2.67 -8.89 -11.29
N GLU A 180 -3.35 -7.75 -11.20
CA GLU A 180 -4.39 -7.54 -10.19
C GLU A 180 -5.64 -8.39 -10.43
N ILE A 181 -6.05 -8.59 -11.68
CA ILE A 181 -7.17 -9.49 -12.01
C ILE A 181 -6.82 -10.92 -11.62
N LEU A 182 -5.64 -11.41 -11.99
CA LEU A 182 -5.16 -12.75 -11.60
C LEU A 182 -5.05 -12.89 -10.08
N GLY A 183 -4.49 -11.90 -9.40
CA GLY A 183 -4.38 -11.90 -7.94
C GLY A 183 -5.75 -11.97 -7.26
N ARG A 184 -6.74 -11.20 -7.74
CA ARG A 184 -8.11 -11.26 -7.22
C ARG A 184 -8.75 -12.63 -7.45
N PHE A 185 -8.55 -13.21 -8.65
CA PHE A 185 -9.06 -14.54 -8.96
C PHE A 185 -8.43 -15.61 -8.06
N TYR A 186 -7.10 -15.59 -7.90
CA TYR A 186 -6.35 -16.50 -7.04
C TYR A 186 -6.87 -16.45 -5.59
N TYR A 187 -6.96 -15.27 -5.00
CA TYR A 187 -7.44 -15.14 -3.63
C TYR A 187 -8.94 -15.46 -3.47
N ASN A 188 -9.75 -15.22 -4.51
CA ASN A 188 -11.16 -15.65 -4.48
C ASN A 188 -11.30 -17.17 -4.49
N LEU A 189 -10.41 -17.90 -5.18
CA LEU A 189 -10.43 -19.38 -5.18
C LEU A 189 -9.95 -19.98 -3.86
N LEU A 190 -8.91 -19.37 -3.24
CA LEU A 190 -8.33 -19.91 -2.00
C LEU A 190 -9.14 -19.59 -0.75
N PHE A 191 -9.87 -18.49 -0.77
CA PHE A 191 -10.61 -17.97 0.38
C PHE A 191 -12.07 -17.71 -0.01
N GLN A 192 -12.70 -18.73 -0.67
CA GLN A 192 -14.15 -18.78 -0.83
C GLN A 192 -14.75 -19.19 0.51
N ASP A 193 -15.35 -18.22 1.19
CA ASP A 193 -16.43 -18.40 2.14
C ASP A 193 -17.73 -17.94 1.51
#